data_66e466b8310f4f865fd83c05ea58fa71
#
_entry.id   66e466b8310f4f865fd83c05ea58fa71
#
_cell.length_a   1.000
_cell.length_b   1.000
_cell.length_c   1.000
_cell.angle_alpha   90.00
_cell.angle_beta   90.00
_cell.angle_gamma   90.00
#
_symmetry.space_group_name_H-M   'P 1'
#
loop_
_entity.id
_entity.type
_entity.pdbx_description
1 polymer ?
#
loop_
_entity_poly.entity_id
_entity_poly.type
_entity_poly.pdbx_seq_one_letter_code
_entity_poly.pdbx_strand_id
1 'polypeptide(L)' 'MRGVILGVDVGSTTVKVVVLDESRQLLASRYRRSNGRPRDAILTVVREVGDVLD' A
#
# COMPACT_ATOMS: atom_id res chain seq x y z
N MET A 1 -6.46 12.75 -11.57
CA MET A 1 -6.45 11.33 -11.16
C MET A 1 -7.86 10.90 -10.80
N ARG A 2 -8.27 9.76 -11.27
CA ARG A 2 -9.55 9.18 -10.86
C ARG A 2 -9.44 8.65 -9.45
N GLY A 3 -10.58 8.44 -8.81
CA GLY A 3 -10.60 7.88 -7.47
C GLY A 3 -10.01 6.49 -7.39
N VAL A 4 -9.28 6.22 -6.35
CA VAL A 4 -8.74 4.90 -6.06
C VAL A 4 -9.09 4.52 -4.64
N ILE A 5 -9.13 3.22 -4.38
CA ILE A 5 -9.35 2.68 -3.05
C ILE A 5 -8.01 2.15 -2.55
N LEU A 6 -7.59 2.65 -1.39
CA LEU A 6 -6.35 2.22 -0.77
C LEU A 6 -6.67 1.36 0.44
N GLY A 7 -6.20 0.12 0.43
CA GLY A 7 -6.34 -0.78 1.56
C GLY A 7 -4.99 -0.99 2.22
N VAL A 8 -4.95 -0.85 3.53
CA VAL A 8 -3.72 -1.04 4.30
C VAL A 8 -3.97 -2.10 5.36
N ASP A 9 -3.13 -3.13 5.36
CA ASP A 9 -3.17 -4.19 6.35
C ASP A 9 -1.87 -4.17 7.14
N VAL A 10 -1.97 -3.93 8.43
CA VAL A 10 -0.81 -3.83 9.31
C VAL A 10 -0.82 -5.01 10.27
N GLY A 11 0.11 -5.94 10.07
CA GLY A 11 0.32 -7.05 10.97
C GLY A 11 1.41 -6.74 11.98
N SER A 12 1.70 -7.67 12.86
CA SER A 12 2.71 -7.49 13.90
C SER A 12 4.11 -7.30 13.31
N THR A 13 4.40 -7.91 12.18
CA THR A 13 5.73 -7.86 11.56
C THR A 13 5.69 -7.45 10.11
N THR A 14 4.51 -7.20 9.54
CA THR A 14 4.37 -6.94 8.11
C THR A 14 3.37 -5.82 7.85
N VAL A 15 3.56 -5.16 6.70
CA VAL A 15 2.62 -4.18 6.19
C VAL A 15 2.33 -4.52 4.74
N LYS A 16 1.05 -4.52 4.37
CA LYS A 16 0.63 -4.74 3.01
C LYS A 16 -0.29 -3.60 2.57
N VAL A 17 -0.06 -3.10 1.37
CA VAL A 17 -0.90 -2.05 0.78
C VAL A 17 -1.40 -2.55 -0.56
N VAL A 18 -2.69 -2.39 -0.80
CA VAL A 18 -3.30 -2.69 -2.09
C VAL A 18 -4.02 -1.44 -2.59
N VAL A 19 -4.00 -1.25 -3.89
CA VAL A 19 -4.70 -0.15 -4.53
C VAL A 19 -5.64 -0.73 -5.57
N LEU A 20 -6.90 -0.34 -5.48
CA LEU A 20 -7.95 -0.77 -6.41
C LEU A 20 -8.48 0.45 -7.16
N ASP A 21 -8.92 0.24 -8.38
CA ASP A 21 -9.63 1.29 -9.11
C ASP A 21 -11.10 1.35 -8.69
N GLU A 22 -11.86 2.23 -9.33
CA GLU A 22 -13.29 2.40 -9.03
C GLU A 22 -14.11 1.14 -9.30
N SER A 23 -13.63 0.29 -10.21
CA SER A 23 -14.25 -1.00 -10.52
C SER A 23 -13.74 -2.12 -9.61
N ARG A 24 -12.94 -1.77 -8.61
CA ARG A 24 -12.36 -2.72 -7.65
C ARG A 24 -11.37 -3.68 -8.28
N GLN A 25 -10.75 -3.29 -9.38
CA GLN A 25 -9.67 -4.07 -9.96
C GLN A 25 -8.35 -3.66 -9.32
N LEU A 26 -7.49 -4.65 -9.12
CA LEU A 26 -6.20 -4.42 -8.49
C LEU A 26 -5.28 -3.64 -9.43
N LEU A 27 -4.85 -2.48 -9.01
CA LEU A 27 -3.90 -1.65 -9.75
C LEU A 27 -2.46 -1.88 -9.29
N ALA A 28 -2.28 -2.03 -7.99
CA ALA A 28 -0.96 -2.22 -7.43
C ALA A 28 -1.06 -2.84 -6.05
N SER A 29 -0.02 -3.53 -5.65
CA SER A 29 0.10 -4.04 -4.29
C SER A 29 1.56 -4.03 -3.88
N ARG A 30 1.80 -3.80 -2.60
CA ARG A 30 3.14 -3.84 -2.04
C ARG A 30 3.09 -4.50 -0.67
N TYR A 31 4.14 -5.20 -0.36
CA TYR A 31 4.28 -5.91 0.89
C TYR A 31 5.67 -5.64 1.44
N ARG A 32 5.76 -5.42 2.74
CA ARG A 32 7.05 -5.15 3.36
C ARG A 32 7.03 -5.60 4.80
N ARG A 33 8.17 -6.10 5.26
CA ARG A 33 8.35 -6.38 6.68
C ARG A 33 8.55 -5.07 7.42
N SER A 34 7.88 -4.93 8.56
CA SER A 34 7.95 -3.70 9.34
C SER A 34 9.17 -3.64 10.25
N ASN A 35 9.73 -4.81 10.62
CA ASN A 35 10.90 -4.88 11.50
C ASN A 35 10.74 -4.05 12.78
N GLY A 36 9.53 -4.09 13.36
CA GLY A 36 9.26 -3.30 14.54
C GLY A 36 9.01 -1.82 14.29
N ARG A 37 8.97 -1.40 13.01
CA ARG A 37 8.72 0.00 12.64
C ARG A 37 7.59 0.07 11.61
N PRO A 38 6.35 -0.24 12.03
CA PRO A 38 5.24 -0.29 11.09
C PRO A 38 4.99 1.06 10.41
N ARG A 39 5.18 2.16 11.12
CA ARG A 39 4.98 3.48 10.57
C ARG A 39 5.89 3.76 9.38
N ASP A 40 7.18 3.44 9.53
CA ASP A 40 8.14 3.62 8.45
C ASP A 40 7.83 2.72 7.27
N ALA A 41 7.42 1.49 7.54
CA ALA A 41 7.06 0.54 6.51
C ALA A 41 5.83 1.02 5.72
N ILE A 42 4.82 1.55 6.42
CA ILE A 42 3.63 2.10 5.78
C ILE A 42 4.02 3.25 4.84
N LEU A 43 4.82 4.18 5.33
CA LEU A 43 5.24 5.32 4.53
C LEU A 43 5.99 4.87 3.27
N THR A 44 6.85 3.87 3.42
CA THR A 44 7.62 3.36 2.30
C THR A 44 6.71 2.74 1.23
N VAL A 45 5.79 1.85 1.63
CA VAL A 45 4.93 1.18 0.66
C VAL A 45 3.94 2.15 0.02
N VAL A 46 3.48 3.15 0.75
CA VAL A 46 2.59 4.17 0.20
C VAL A 46 3.31 4.99 -0.88
N ARG A 47 4.58 5.33 -0.64
CA ARG A 47 5.38 6.02 -1.65
C ARG A 47 5.58 5.17 -2.89
N GLU A 48 5.90 3.89 -2.71
CA GLU A 48 6.09 2.99 -3.84
C GLU A 48 4.83 2.89 -4.69
N VAL A 49 3.69 2.81 -4.05
CA VAL A 49 2.40 2.74 -4.74
C VAL A 49 2.12 4.06 -5.45
N GLY A 50 2.41 5.19 -4.82
CA GLY A 50 2.24 6.50 -5.43
C GLY A 50 3.06 6.63 -6.71
N ASP A 51 4.30 6.15 -6.70
CA ASP A 51 5.16 6.18 -7.88
C ASP A 51 4.59 5.34 -9.03
N VAL A 52 3.98 4.21 -8.70
CA VAL A 52 3.37 3.35 -9.71
C VAL A 52 2.14 4.02 -10.33
N LEU A 53 1.36 4.74 -9.52
CA LEU A 53 0.12 5.37 -9.98
C LEU A 53 0.37 6.68 -10.72
N ASP A 54 1.50 7.26 -10.52
CA ASP A 54 1.88 8.52 -11.16
C ASP A 54 2.48 8.27 -12.57
#